data_a7f0024a1197997b98357d7e611998db
#
_entry.id   a7f0024a1197997b98357d7e611998db
#
_cell.length_a   1.000
_cell.length_b   1.000
_cell.length_c   1.000
_cell.angle_alpha   90.00
_cell.angle_beta   90.00
_cell.angle_gamma   90.00
#
_symmetry.space_group_name_H-M   'P 1'
#
loop_
_entity.id
_entity.type
_entity.pdbx_description
1 polymer ?
#
loop_
_entity_poly.entity_id
_entity_poly.type
_entity_poly.pdbx_seq_one_letter_code
_entity_poly.pdbx_strand_id
1 'polypeptide(L)'
;MTVTEILHNSLFSFSGSGCRSYFSPGGGELGVDTLGCVWHDAGAMLKGISPAISPDLLKTLAEMGHGDEIVISDAHFPGHTFNTRVHRADGLGAEALLSGIIPLFELDAYATPVIMMEAVPGDELDPAVEAKYRAALGYEGEIERMERYAFYERAKKAYAVVVSGETAKYGNIILKKGVTPLS
;
A
#
# COMPACT_ATOMS: atom_id res chain seq x y z
N MET A 1 38.33 40.37 17.27
CA MET A 1 37.04 39.65 17.25
C MET A 1 37.33 38.18 17.30
N THR A 2 37.20 37.60 18.46
CA THR A 2 37.61 36.25 18.81
C THR A 2 36.44 35.30 18.67
N VAL A 3 36.76 34.06 18.25
CA VAL A 3 35.88 32.94 17.89
C VAL A 3 34.99 32.40 19.05
N THR A 4 34.87 33.12 20.17
CA THR A 4 34.28 32.63 21.43
C THR A 4 32.83 33.08 21.68
N GLU A 5 32.16 33.76 20.77
CA GLU A 5 30.79 34.29 21.00
C GLU A 5 29.64 33.54 20.28
N ILE A 6 29.87 32.38 19.67
CA ILE A 6 28.81 31.61 18.94
C ILE A 6 28.31 30.38 19.72
N LEU A 7 28.73 30.13 20.95
CA LEU A 7 28.35 28.96 21.73
C LEU A 7 27.52 29.28 22.99
N HIS A 8 26.52 30.17 22.89
CA HIS A 8 25.54 30.33 23.97
C HIS A 8 24.17 30.65 23.38
N ASN A 9 23.42 29.62 23.02
CA ASN A 9 21.96 29.51 23.14
C ASN A 9 21.45 28.26 22.42
N SER A 10 21.62 27.10 23.06
CA SER A 10 20.85 25.92 22.75
C SER A 10 20.64 25.13 24.04
N LEU A 11 19.80 25.68 24.91
CA LEU A 11 19.20 24.90 25.99
C LEU A 11 18.09 24.01 25.37
N PHE A 12 18.44 22.77 25.04
CA PHE A 12 17.46 21.74 24.75
C PHE A 12 16.81 21.27 26.05
N SER A 13 15.57 21.70 26.29
CA SER A 13 14.70 21.06 27.27
C SER A 13 14.08 19.82 26.66
N PHE A 14 14.49 18.66 27.14
CA PHE A 14 13.89 17.36 26.81
C PHE A 14 12.72 17.14 27.76
N SER A 15 11.47 17.38 27.34
CA SER A 15 10.28 16.85 28.00
C SER A 15 9.64 15.86 27.04
N GLY A 16 9.49 14.63 27.53
CA GLY A 16 9.03 13.51 26.70
C GLY A 16 7.57 13.62 26.32
N SER A 17 7.33 13.52 25.07
CA SER A 17 6.21 12.97 24.30
C SER A 17 6.42 13.47 22.85
N GLY A 18 6.88 12.57 21.98
CA GLY A 18 7.38 12.93 20.67
C GLY A 18 6.28 13.26 19.67
N CYS A 19 6.05 14.54 19.45
CA CYS A 19 5.46 15.03 18.21
C CYS A 19 6.27 16.24 17.77
N ARG A 20 7.04 16.15 16.68
CA ARG A 20 7.70 17.32 16.08
C ARG A 20 6.70 18.01 15.17
N SER A 21 6.29 19.21 15.55
CA SER A 21 5.55 20.10 14.67
C SER A 21 6.52 20.76 13.66
N TYR A 22 6.31 20.50 12.38
CA TYR A 22 6.91 21.30 11.31
C TYR A 22 5.89 22.36 10.89
N PHE A 23 6.30 23.61 10.94
CA PHE A 23 5.50 24.76 10.50
C PHE A 23 5.68 24.95 8.99
N SER A 24 4.58 24.92 8.22
CA SER A 24 4.57 25.30 6.80
C SER A 24 3.65 26.51 6.60
N PRO A 25 4.11 27.59 5.95
CA PRO A 25 3.27 28.77 5.67
C PRO A 25 2.50 28.58 4.36
N GLY A 26 1.36 27.90 4.42
CA GLY A 26 0.44 27.75 3.28
C GLY A 26 -0.89 27.23 3.79
N GLY A 27 -1.93 28.09 3.79
CA GLY A 27 -3.24 27.79 4.37
C GLY A 27 -3.97 26.64 3.67
N GLY A 28 -3.92 25.46 4.27
CA GLY A 28 -4.81 24.34 3.99
C GLY A 28 -5.60 24.01 5.26
N GLU A 29 -6.84 23.56 5.12
CA GLU A 29 -7.68 23.17 6.25
C GLU A 29 -7.01 22.03 7.02
N LEU A 30 -6.92 22.18 8.35
CA LEU A 30 -6.35 21.22 9.26
C LEU A 30 -7.42 20.21 9.68
N GLY A 31 -7.29 18.97 9.21
CA GLY A 31 -8.03 17.83 9.78
C GLY A 31 -7.36 17.35 11.07
N VAL A 32 -8.11 17.20 12.15
CA VAL A 32 -7.65 16.59 13.42
C VAL A 32 -8.35 15.26 13.62
N ASP A 33 -7.58 14.22 13.94
CA ASP A 33 -8.15 12.96 14.40
C ASP A 33 -8.51 13.03 15.90
N THR A 34 -9.15 11.97 16.40
CA THR A 34 -9.55 11.84 17.80
C THR A 34 -8.39 11.79 18.80
N LEU A 35 -7.15 11.73 18.33
CA LEU A 35 -5.92 11.76 19.13
C LEU A 35 -5.20 13.10 19.06
N GLY A 36 -5.75 14.09 18.34
CA GLY A 36 -5.15 15.42 18.21
C GLY A 36 -3.91 15.48 17.32
N CYS A 37 -3.63 14.45 16.52
CA CYS A 37 -2.58 14.49 15.52
C CYS A 37 -3.06 15.25 14.29
N VAL A 38 -2.37 16.32 13.94
CA VAL A 38 -2.62 17.07 12.71
C VAL A 38 -1.90 16.36 11.57
N TRP A 39 -2.65 15.72 10.69
CA TRP A 39 -2.10 15.23 9.43
C TRP A 39 -2.02 16.39 8.45
N HIS A 40 -0.81 16.78 8.11
CA HIS A 40 -0.62 17.58 6.90
C HIS A 40 -0.82 16.62 5.73
N ASP A 41 -1.79 16.92 4.91
CA ASP A 41 -1.87 16.33 3.57
C ASP A 41 -0.54 16.71 2.87
N ALA A 42 0.43 15.82 2.93
CA ALA A 42 1.67 15.95 2.19
C ALA A 42 1.26 15.83 0.72
N GLY A 43 0.99 16.98 0.11
CA GLY A 43 0.34 17.11 -1.18
C GLY A 43 0.87 16.09 -2.17
N ALA A 44 -0.02 15.23 -2.66
CA ALA A 44 0.30 14.33 -3.75
C ALA A 44 0.94 15.17 -4.89
N MET A 45 2.12 14.76 -5.35
CA MET A 45 2.83 15.47 -6.42
C MET A 45 2.01 15.53 -7.71
N LEU A 46 1.04 14.61 -7.88
CA LEU A 46 0.10 14.56 -8.98
C LEU A 46 -1.33 14.55 -8.43
N LYS A 47 -2.19 15.38 -9.00
CA LYS A 47 -3.61 15.43 -8.64
C LYS A 47 -4.28 14.08 -8.96
N GLY A 48 -5.05 13.56 -8.02
CA GLY A 48 -5.79 12.31 -8.18
C GLY A 48 -4.96 11.02 -8.03
N ILE A 49 -3.66 11.12 -7.78
CA ILE A 49 -2.79 9.97 -7.53
C ILE A 49 -2.43 9.93 -6.04
N SER A 50 -2.70 8.80 -5.41
CA SER A 50 -2.31 8.59 -4.00
C SER A 50 -0.79 8.67 -3.82
N PRO A 51 -0.28 9.30 -2.74
CA PRO A 51 1.15 9.28 -2.42
C PRO A 51 1.69 7.87 -2.12
N ALA A 52 0.82 6.89 -1.88
CA ALA A 52 1.22 5.48 -1.76
C ALA A 52 1.67 4.86 -3.09
N ILE A 53 1.37 5.50 -4.22
CA ILE A 53 1.72 5.00 -5.56
C ILE A 53 3.03 5.65 -5.99
N SER A 54 4.11 4.86 -6.01
CA SER A 54 5.40 5.32 -6.53
C SER A 54 5.33 5.53 -8.07
N PRO A 55 6.20 6.38 -8.65
CA PRO A 55 6.24 6.56 -10.10
C PRO A 55 6.40 5.25 -10.89
N ASP A 56 7.22 4.31 -10.38
CA ASP A 56 7.43 3.01 -11.02
C ASP A 56 6.19 2.12 -10.92
N LEU A 57 5.49 2.15 -9.79
CA LEU A 57 4.22 1.42 -9.66
C LEU A 57 3.15 2.02 -10.57
N LEU A 58 3.04 3.35 -10.64
CA LEU A 58 2.11 4.02 -11.55
C LEU A 58 2.37 3.63 -13.01
N LYS A 59 3.63 3.62 -13.43
CA LYS A 59 4.03 3.14 -14.76
C LYS A 59 3.58 1.69 -14.99
N THR A 60 3.84 0.82 -14.02
CA THR A 60 3.43 -0.60 -14.07
C THR A 60 1.92 -0.75 -14.25
N LEU A 61 1.11 -0.05 -13.44
CA LEU A 61 -0.35 -0.08 -13.55
C LEU A 61 -0.85 0.42 -14.91
N ALA A 62 -0.17 1.44 -15.49
CA ALA A 62 -0.51 1.98 -16.80
C ALA A 62 -0.15 1.02 -17.95
N GLU A 63 0.91 0.22 -17.80
CA GLU A 63 1.36 -0.76 -18.80
C GLU A 63 0.57 -2.08 -18.76
N MET A 64 -0.12 -2.38 -17.66
CA MET A 64 -0.93 -3.60 -17.53
C MET A 64 -2.13 -3.58 -18.48
N GLY A 65 -2.36 -4.72 -19.16
CA GLY A 65 -3.51 -4.96 -20.01
C GLY A 65 -4.66 -5.69 -19.29
N HIS A 66 -5.79 -5.86 -20.00
CA HIS A 66 -6.89 -6.68 -19.53
C HIS A 66 -6.44 -8.14 -19.28
N GLY A 67 -6.78 -8.66 -18.13
CA GLY A 67 -6.42 -10.02 -17.71
C GLY A 67 -5.08 -10.13 -17.00
N ASP A 68 -4.23 -9.08 -17.03
CA ASP A 68 -3.00 -9.05 -16.26
C ASP A 68 -3.31 -9.01 -14.75
N GLU A 69 -2.41 -9.59 -13.97
CA GLU A 69 -2.54 -9.70 -12.52
C GLU A 69 -1.42 -8.96 -11.80
N ILE A 70 -1.75 -8.33 -10.69
CA ILE A 70 -0.77 -7.73 -9.78
C ILE A 70 -0.94 -8.34 -8.39
N VAL A 71 0.19 -8.69 -7.78
CA VAL A 71 0.23 -9.22 -6.41
C VAL A 71 0.58 -8.08 -5.46
N ILE A 72 -0.22 -7.87 -4.43
CA ILE A 72 0.13 -7.05 -3.27
C ILE A 72 0.37 -8.01 -2.12
N SER A 73 1.60 -8.05 -1.61
CA SER A 73 2.03 -9.06 -0.66
C SER A 73 2.42 -8.49 0.69
N ASP A 74 2.42 -9.36 1.70
CA ASP A 74 3.00 -9.08 3.00
C ASP A 74 4.54 -8.89 2.93
N ALA A 75 5.13 -8.42 4.04
CA ALA A 75 6.56 -8.12 4.13
C ALA A 75 7.46 -9.37 4.04
N HIS A 76 6.90 -10.56 4.28
CA HIS A 76 7.62 -11.83 4.30
C HIS A 76 7.58 -12.56 2.96
N PHE A 77 6.80 -12.06 2.01
CA PHE A 77 6.63 -12.70 0.72
C PHE A 77 7.93 -12.66 -0.09
N PRO A 78 8.36 -13.78 -0.67
CA PRO A 78 9.60 -13.88 -1.45
C PRO A 78 9.43 -13.32 -2.88
N GLY A 79 9.06 -12.04 -3.00
CA GLY A 79 8.72 -11.39 -4.27
C GLY A 79 9.79 -11.56 -5.33
N HIS A 80 11.05 -11.25 -5.02
CA HIS A 80 12.17 -11.35 -5.95
C HIS A 80 12.55 -12.78 -6.35
N THR A 81 12.11 -13.78 -5.57
CA THR A 81 12.31 -15.20 -5.94
C THR A 81 11.31 -15.62 -7.03
N PHE A 82 10.10 -15.07 -6.98
CA PHE A 82 9.02 -15.52 -7.85
C PHE A 82 8.76 -14.60 -9.04
N ASN A 83 9.15 -13.32 -8.97
CA ASN A 83 8.89 -12.39 -10.06
C ASN A 83 10.09 -11.48 -10.32
N THR A 84 10.25 -11.05 -11.57
CA THR A 84 11.33 -10.13 -11.99
C THR A 84 10.91 -8.66 -11.89
N ARG A 85 9.60 -8.36 -11.88
CA ARG A 85 9.06 -7.01 -11.74
C ARG A 85 8.50 -6.85 -10.33
N VAL A 86 9.37 -6.41 -9.42
CA VAL A 86 9.03 -6.29 -8.00
C VAL A 86 9.20 -4.84 -7.55
N HIS A 87 8.13 -4.28 -6.99
CA HIS A 87 8.12 -2.98 -6.33
C HIS A 87 8.21 -3.16 -4.82
N ARG A 88 9.09 -2.40 -4.17
CA ARG A 88 9.19 -2.39 -2.70
C ARG A 88 8.42 -1.19 -2.15
N ALA A 89 7.55 -1.46 -1.18
CA ALA A 89 6.74 -0.46 -0.47
C ALA A 89 6.77 -0.72 1.05
N ASP A 90 7.94 -0.99 1.60
CA ASP A 90 8.17 -1.46 2.97
C ASP A 90 7.58 -0.56 4.07
N GLY A 91 7.42 0.72 3.78
CA GLY A 91 6.83 1.70 4.72
C GLY A 91 5.31 1.79 4.69
N LEU A 92 4.64 1.02 3.82
CA LEU A 92 3.20 1.08 3.59
C LEU A 92 2.54 -0.27 3.85
N GLY A 93 1.42 -0.28 4.58
CA GLY A 93 0.57 -1.47 4.67
C GLY A 93 -0.12 -1.78 3.33
N ALA A 94 -0.52 -3.03 3.14
CA ALA A 94 -1.22 -3.46 1.93
C ALA A 94 -2.53 -2.69 1.72
N GLU A 95 -3.25 -2.36 2.79
CA GLU A 95 -4.48 -1.55 2.74
C GLU A 95 -4.26 -0.19 2.06
N ALA A 96 -3.18 0.53 2.42
CA ALA A 96 -2.87 1.83 1.84
C ALA A 96 -2.54 1.73 0.34
N LEU A 97 -1.85 0.66 -0.07
CA LEU A 97 -1.56 0.37 -1.47
C LEU A 97 -2.84 0.04 -2.24
N LEU A 98 -3.71 -0.81 -1.70
CA LEU A 98 -4.99 -1.17 -2.32
C LEU A 98 -5.87 0.06 -2.53
N SER A 99 -6.00 0.91 -1.49
CA SER A 99 -6.75 2.18 -1.58
C SER A 99 -6.17 3.14 -2.63
N GLY A 100 -4.85 3.11 -2.85
CA GLY A 100 -4.19 3.92 -3.88
C GLY A 100 -4.30 3.35 -5.29
N ILE A 101 -4.38 2.02 -5.42
CA ILE A 101 -4.44 1.31 -6.71
C ILE A 101 -5.86 1.33 -7.28
N ILE A 102 -6.89 1.05 -6.46
CA ILE A 102 -8.24 0.81 -6.97
C ILE A 102 -8.86 1.99 -7.74
N PRO A 103 -8.58 3.27 -7.42
CA PRO A 103 -9.06 4.39 -8.23
C PRO A 103 -8.48 4.44 -9.66
N LEU A 104 -7.37 3.72 -9.89
CA LEU A 104 -6.63 3.69 -11.15
C LEU A 104 -6.82 2.36 -11.91
N PHE A 105 -7.54 1.40 -11.31
CA PHE A 105 -7.51 0.00 -11.70
C PHE A 105 -8.91 -0.58 -11.74
N GLU A 106 -9.42 -0.86 -12.93
CA GLU A 106 -10.69 -1.57 -13.07
C GLU A 106 -10.49 -3.06 -12.77
N LEU A 107 -11.34 -3.63 -11.92
CA LEU A 107 -11.33 -5.07 -11.63
C LEU A 107 -12.00 -5.85 -12.75
N ASP A 108 -11.51 -7.05 -13.06
CA ASP A 108 -12.08 -7.92 -14.10
C ASP A 108 -13.53 -8.30 -13.76
N ALA A 109 -14.41 -8.16 -14.72
CA ALA A 109 -15.83 -8.53 -14.60
C ALA A 109 -16.14 -9.92 -15.18
N TYR A 110 -15.19 -10.58 -15.83
CA TYR A 110 -15.39 -11.86 -16.51
C TYR A 110 -14.94 -13.06 -15.67
N ALA A 111 -14.12 -12.85 -14.66
CA ALA A 111 -13.65 -13.87 -13.73
C ALA A 111 -13.55 -13.25 -12.32
N THR A 112 -13.38 -14.09 -11.30
CA THR A 112 -13.14 -13.61 -9.92
C THR A 112 -11.87 -12.75 -9.91
N PRO A 113 -11.98 -11.43 -9.68
CA PRO A 113 -10.84 -10.53 -9.85
C PRO A 113 -9.97 -10.42 -8.62
N VAL A 114 -10.42 -10.92 -7.47
CA VAL A 114 -9.75 -10.79 -6.18
C VAL A 114 -9.46 -12.17 -5.62
N ILE A 115 -8.19 -12.48 -5.42
CA ILE A 115 -7.73 -13.76 -4.92
C ILE A 115 -6.85 -13.51 -3.69
N MET A 116 -7.10 -14.19 -2.58
CA MET A 116 -6.26 -14.13 -1.38
C MET A 116 -5.63 -15.49 -1.10
N MET A 117 -4.42 -15.45 -0.53
CA MET A 117 -3.74 -16.65 -0.06
C MET A 117 -4.53 -17.29 1.10
N GLU A 118 -4.71 -18.60 1.03
CA GLU A 118 -5.30 -19.40 2.11
C GLU A 118 -4.25 -19.68 3.19
N ALA A 119 -4.68 -19.67 4.46
CA ALA A 119 -3.85 -20.11 5.56
C ALA A 119 -3.61 -21.62 5.49
N VAL A 120 -2.40 -22.07 5.86
CA VAL A 120 -2.11 -23.51 5.91
C VAL A 120 -2.90 -24.18 7.05
N PRO A 121 -3.18 -25.50 6.96
CA PRO A 121 -3.85 -26.23 8.02
C PRO A 121 -3.15 -26.01 9.39
N GLY A 122 -3.93 -25.59 10.37
CA GLY A 122 -3.43 -25.30 11.74
C GLY A 122 -2.98 -23.87 11.96
N ASP A 123 -3.06 -23.00 10.94
CA ASP A 123 -2.86 -21.55 11.06
C ASP A 123 -4.11 -20.81 10.55
N GLU A 124 -4.24 -19.53 10.87
CA GLU A 124 -5.39 -18.71 10.51
C GLU A 124 -4.95 -17.36 9.94
N LEU A 125 -5.72 -16.86 8.96
CA LEU A 125 -5.67 -15.45 8.58
C LEU A 125 -6.53 -14.66 9.55
N ASP A 126 -6.00 -13.56 10.10
CA ASP A 126 -6.79 -12.63 10.90
C ASP A 126 -7.97 -12.09 10.04
N PRO A 127 -9.23 -12.32 10.45
CA PRO A 127 -10.40 -11.83 9.70
C PRO A 127 -10.40 -10.31 9.48
N ALA A 128 -9.73 -9.54 10.36
CA ALA A 128 -9.58 -8.10 10.22
C ALA A 128 -8.79 -7.71 8.96
N VAL A 129 -7.88 -8.56 8.50
CA VAL A 129 -7.08 -8.30 7.27
C VAL A 129 -7.99 -8.31 6.05
N GLU A 130 -8.82 -9.34 5.89
CA GLU A 130 -9.78 -9.39 4.78
C GLU A 130 -10.76 -8.22 4.82
N ALA A 131 -11.29 -7.90 6.01
CA ALA A 131 -12.23 -6.78 6.16
C ALA A 131 -11.60 -5.44 5.73
N LYS A 132 -10.34 -5.19 6.11
CA LYS A 132 -9.58 -4.00 5.67
C LYS A 132 -9.39 -3.97 4.16
N TYR A 133 -9.04 -5.11 3.56
CA TYR A 133 -8.82 -5.17 2.11
C TYR A 133 -10.11 -4.97 1.33
N ARG A 134 -11.23 -5.55 1.78
CA ARG A 134 -12.56 -5.30 1.19
C ARG A 134 -12.94 -3.82 1.24
N ALA A 135 -12.75 -3.20 2.41
CA ALA A 135 -13.02 -1.77 2.58
C ALA A 135 -12.14 -0.91 1.68
N ALA A 136 -10.83 -1.22 1.60
CA ALA A 136 -9.88 -0.49 0.75
C ALA A 136 -10.20 -0.60 -0.74
N LEU A 137 -10.71 -1.77 -1.18
CA LEU A 137 -11.09 -2.02 -2.57
C LEU A 137 -12.52 -1.55 -2.90
N GLY A 138 -13.37 -1.31 -1.89
CA GLY A 138 -14.81 -1.14 -2.12
C GLY A 138 -15.45 -2.37 -2.77
N TYR A 139 -14.94 -3.58 -2.46
CA TYR A 139 -15.31 -4.82 -3.15
C TYR A 139 -16.13 -5.74 -2.26
N GLU A 140 -17.38 -5.98 -2.66
CA GLU A 140 -18.33 -6.84 -1.95
C GLU A 140 -18.51 -8.23 -2.60
N GLY A 141 -17.78 -8.49 -3.70
CA GLY A 141 -17.87 -9.74 -4.43
C GLY A 141 -17.16 -10.90 -3.72
N GLU A 142 -17.13 -12.04 -4.40
CA GLU A 142 -16.43 -13.23 -3.94
C GLU A 142 -14.91 -13.02 -3.97
N ILE A 143 -14.21 -13.43 -2.90
CA ILE A 143 -12.75 -13.55 -2.85
C ILE A 143 -12.40 -15.04 -2.98
N GLU A 144 -11.71 -15.39 -4.06
CA GLU A 144 -11.17 -16.73 -4.24
C GLU A 144 -10.07 -16.99 -3.20
N ARG A 145 -10.10 -18.15 -2.54
CA ARG A 145 -9.03 -18.59 -1.66
C ARG A 145 -8.12 -19.55 -2.40
N MET A 146 -6.82 -19.29 -2.32
CA MET A 146 -5.83 -20.06 -3.06
C MET A 146 -4.77 -20.61 -2.12
N GLU A 147 -4.52 -21.92 -2.23
CA GLU A 147 -3.44 -22.60 -1.50
C GLU A 147 -2.09 -21.93 -1.76
N ARG A 148 -1.24 -21.88 -0.75
CA ARG A 148 0.02 -21.14 -0.74
C ARG A 148 0.94 -21.41 -1.94
N TYR A 149 1.14 -22.67 -2.31
CA TYR A 149 2.03 -23.01 -3.43
C TYR A 149 1.41 -22.66 -4.78
N ALA A 150 0.10 -22.84 -4.92
CA ALA A 150 -0.63 -22.40 -6.10
C ALA A 150 -0.56 -20.88 -6.26
N PHE A 151 -0.66 -20.14 -5.14
CA PHE A 151 -0.49 -18.71 -5.12
C PHE A 151 0.92 -18.28 -5.58
N TYR A 152 1.96 -18.97 -5.13
CA TYR A 152 3.34 -18.69 -5.59
C TYR A 152 3.50 -18.95 -7.09
N GLU A 153 2.93 -20.04 -7.62
CA GLU A 153 2.99 -20.32 -9.07
C GLU A 153 2.21 -19.26 -9.88
N ARG A 154 1.12 -18.72 -9.33
CA ARG A 154 0.37 -17.64 -9.95
C ARG A 154 1.16 -16.33 -9.88
N ALA A 155 1.80 -16.03 -8.76
CA ALA A 155 2.65 -14.85 -8.61
C ALA A 155 3.83 -14.81 -9.58
N LYS A 156 4.39 -15.96 -9.97
CA LYS A 156 5.42 -16.05 -11.02
C LYS A 156 4.92 -15.57 -12.38
N LYS A 157 3.64 -15.73 -12.66
CA LYS A 157 2.99 -15.37 -13.93
C LYS A 157 2.36 -13.98 -13.88
N ALA A 158 2.21 -13.42 -12.69
CA ALA A 158 1.66 -12.09 -12.51
C ALA A 158 2.53 -11.04 -13.22
N TYR A 159 1.90 -9.96 -13.67
CA TYR A 159 2.57 -8.86 -14.32
C TYR A 159 3.61 -8.20 -13.41
N ALA A 160 3.26 -8.01 -12.13
CA ALA A 160 4.16 -7.48 -11.12
C ALA A 160 3.80 -7.98 -9.71
N VAL A 161 4.75 -7.83 -8.80
CA VAL A 161 4.58 -8.05 -7.36
C VAL A 161 4.94 -6.76 -6.62
N VAL A 162 4.08 -6.32 -5.71
CA VAL A 162 4.35 -5.24 -4.76
C VAL A 162 4.53 -5.85 -3.38
N VAL A 163 5.73 -5.75 -2.82
CA VAL A 163 6.01 -6.20 -1.45
C VAL A 163 5.78 -5.02 -0.51
N SER A 164 4.78 -5.13 0.35
CA SER A 164 4.37 -4.09 1.30
C SER A 164 5.04 -4.25 2.66
N GLY A 165 4.77 -3.32 3.57
CA GLY A 165 5.11 -3.42 5.00
C GLY A 165 4.05 -4.14 5.83
N GLU A 166 3.07 -4.82 5.23
CA GLU A 166 2.07 -5.61 5.97
C GLU A 166 2.74 -6.77 6.71
N THR A 167 2.48 -6.89 8.00
CA THR A 167 3.08 -7.92 8.85
C THR A 167 2.13 -9.09 9.15
N ALA A 168 0.85 -8.96 8.78
CA ALA A 168 -0.10 -10.03 8.97
C ALA A 168 0.24 -11.22 8.07
N LYS A 169 0.28 -12.41 8.65
CA LYS A 169 0.49 -13.65 7.90
C LYS A 169 -0.62 -13.84 6.88
N TYR A 170 -0.26 -14.34 5.70
CA TYR A 170 -1.20 -14.58 4.60
C TYR A 170 -1.91 -13.33 4.07
N GLY A 171 -1.42 -12.14 4.44
CA GLY A 171 -1.90 -10.85 3.94
C GLY A 171 -1.55 -10.61 2.47
N ASN A 172 -1.63 -11.67 1.65
CA ASN A 172 -1.27 -11.67 0.24
C ASN A 172 -2.52 -11.69 -0.62
N ILE A 173 -2.62 -10.77 -1.58
CA ILE A 173 -3.77 -10.60 -2.45
C ILE A 173 -3.33 -10.39 -3.89
N ILE A 174 -4.05 -10.99 -4.84
CA ILE A 174 -3.91 -10.78 -6.28
C ILE A 174 -5.12 -10.02 -6.77
N LEU A 175 -4.88 -8.99 -7.57
CA LEU A 175 -5.92 -8.27 -8.31
C LEU A 175 -5.76 -8.54 -9.80
N LYS A 176 -6.85 -8.89 -10.47
CA LYS A 176 -6.92 -9.09 -11.91
C LYS A 176 -7.53 -7.86 -12.58
N LYS A 177 -6.80 -7.30 -13.55
CA LYS A 177 -7.20 -6.09 -14.26
C LYS A 177 -8.30 -6.37 -15.28
N GLY A 178 -9.34 -5.57 -15.21
CA GLY A 178 -10.44 -5.54 -16.16
C GLY A 178 -10.25 -4.52 -17.29
N VAL A 179 -11.32 -4.28 -18.00
CA VAL A 179 -11.41 -3.30 -19.08
C VAL A 179 -11.94 -1.99 -18.51
N THR A 180 -11.15 -0.92 -18.64
CA THR A 180 -11.62 0.42 -18.23
C THR A 180 -12.72 0.87 -19.20
N PRO A 181 -13.94 1.17 -18.69
CA PRO A 181 -15.01 1.63 -19.56
C PRO A 181 -14.65 2.99 -20.17
N LEU A 182 -14.94 3.16 -21.45
CA LEU A 182 -14.85 4.46 -22.10
C LEU A 182 -16.01 5.32 -21.60
N SER A 183 -15.70 6.44 -20.94
CA SER A 183 -16.66 7.47 -20.51
C SER A 183 -17.14 8.32 -21.67
#